data_668231c15a365e782872001832624fab
#
_entry.id   668231c15a365e782872001832624fab
#
_cell.length_a   1.000
_cell.length_b   1.000
_cell.length_c   1.000
_cell.angle_alpha   90.00
_cell.angle_beta   90.00
_cell.angle_gamma   90.00
#
_symmetry.space_group_name_H-M   'P 1'
#
loop_
_entity.id
_entity.type
_entity.pdbx_description
1 polymer ?
#
loop_
_entity_poly.entity_id
_entity_poly.type
_entity_poly.pdbx_seq_one_letter_code
_entity_poly.pdbx_strand_id
1 'polypeptide(L)'
;MAITVQQLQKILPNAGAKAGVFAPVLNTAMGKFGIVTPARVAAFIAQIGHESGQLRYVREIWGPTKQQAGYEGRKDLGNTVAGDGSKFRGRGLIQVTGRAHYAACGEALGLGLLKCPELLEEPQHAAMSAAWFWHRAGLNTLADAGDFLLITKRINGGTNGLADRKALYDRALKVLA
;
A
#
# COMPACT_ATOMS: atom_id res chain seq x y z
N MET A 1 5.67 2.08 17.91
CA MET A 1 4.73 0.99 18.29
C MET A 1 4.89 -0.14 17.27
N ALA A 2 5.05 -1.37 17.74
CA ALA A 2 5.05 -2.55 16.86
C ALA A 2 3.71 -3.27 16.99
N ILE A 3 3.21 -3.82 15.88
CA ILE A 3 1.97 -4.60 15.84
C ILE A 3 2.31 -6.10 15.93
N THR A 4 1.56 -6.85 16.75
CA THR A 4 1.69 -8.32 16.83
C THR A 4 0.91 -9.00 15.72
N VAL A 5 1.22 -10.28 15.45
CA VAL A 5 0.48 -11.11 14.49
C VAL A 5 -1.00 -11.20 14.91
N GLN A 6 -1.27 -11.39 16.20
CA GLN A 6 -2.62 -11.50 16.74
C GLN A 6 -3.40 -10.18 16.59
N GLN A 7 -2.76 -9.02 16.82
CA GLN A 7 -3.39 -7.73 16.57
C GLN A 7 -3.70 -7.55 15.09
N LEU A 8 -2.75 -7.88 14.21
CA LEU A 8 -2.96 -7.78 12.75
C LEU A 8 -4.11 -8.69 12.29
N GLN A 9 -4.22 -9.92 12.81
CA GLN A 9 -5.33 -10.82 12.51
C GLN A 9 -6.68 -10.29 13.04
N LYS A 10 -6.69 -9.64 14.20
CA LYS A 10 -7.91 -9.01 14.74
C LYS A 10 -8.37 -7.84 13.88
N ILE A 11 -7.44 -7.05 13.34
CA ILE A 11 -7.75 -5.92 12.45
C ILE A 11 -8.16 -6.40 11.06
N LEU A 12 -7.44 -7.36 10.51
CA LEU A 12 -7.60 -7.94 9.17
C LEU A 12 -7.97 -9.43 9.28
N PRO A 13 -9.22 -9.78 9.62
CA PRO A 13 -9.60 -11.17 9.92
C PRO A 13 -9.45 -12.11 8.73
N ASN A 14 -9.48 -11.60 7.50
CA ASN A 14 -9.30 -12.41 6.29
C ASN A 14 -7.82 -12.57 5.88
N ALA A 15 -6.88 -11.97 6.62
CA ALA A 15 -5.46 -12.11 6.33
C ALA A 15 -4.92 -13.54 6.58
N GLY A 16 -5.53 -14.27 7.52
CA GLY A 16 -5.14 -15.65 7.82
C GLY A 16 -3.65 -15.79 8.14
N ALA A 17 -3.00 -16.77 7.54
CA ALA A 17 -1.56 -17.02 7.68
C ALA A 17 -0.69 -15.84 7.15
N LYS A 18 -1.20 -15.01 6.26
CA LYS A 18 -0.48 -13.85 5.73
C LYS A 18 -0.12 -12.84 6.83
N ALA A 19 -0.91 -12.76 7.90
CA ALA A 19 -0.58 -11.89 9.04
C ALA A 19 0.78 -12.24 9.66
N GLY A 20 1.12 -13.53 9.75
CA GLY A 20 2.44 -13.97 10.25
C GLY A 20 3.60 -13.56 9.35
N VAL A 21 3.37 -13.57 8.03
CA VAL A 21 4.37 -13.14 7.03
C VAL A 21 4.53 -11.61 7.06
N PHE A 22 3.43 -10.87 7.14
CA PHE A 22 3.46 -9.42 6.97
C PHE A 22 3.73 -8.64 8.25
N ALA A 23 3.37 -9.13 9.45
CA ALA A 23 3.58 -8.38 10.69
C ALA A 23 5.03 -7.90 10.89
N PRO A 24 6.07 -8.75 10.76
CA PRO A 24 7.44 -8.30 10.95
C PRO A 24 7.90 -7.29 9.89
N VAL A 25 7.57 -7.50 8.62
CA VAL A 25 7.98 -6.59 7.53
C VAL A 25 7.21 -5.27 7.57
N LEU A 26 5.96 -5.27 7.99
CA LEU A 26 5.18 -4.05 8.24
C LEU A 26 5.78 -3.26 9.40
N ASN A 27 6.17 -3.90 10.49
CA ASN A 27 6.82 -3.22 11.61
C ASN A 27 8.12 -2.55 11.19
N THR A 28 8.95 -3.21 10.38
CA THR A 28 10.16 -2.63 9.82
C THR A 28 9.86 -1.42 8.96
N ALA A 29 8.91 -1.53 8.04
CA ALA A 29 8.52 -0.44 7.14
C ALA A 29 7.90 0.75 7.91
N MET A 30 6.98 0.48 8.83
CA MET A 30 6.35 1.50 9.67
C MET A 30 7.39 2.23 10.53
N GLY A 31 8.33 1.51 11.15
CA GLY A 31 9.42 2.11 11.92
C GLY A 31 10.27 3.06 11.09
N LYS A 32 10.67 2.65 9.88
CA LYS A 32 11.49 3.46 8.98
C LYS A 32 10.81 4.78 8.59
N PHE A 33 9.49 4.78 8.40
CA PHE A 33 8.75 5.95 7.90
C PHE A 33 7.92 6.67 8.98
N GLY A 34 8.21 6.41 10.28
CA GLY A 34 7.58 7.13 11.39
C GLY A 34 6.09 6.84 11.57
N ILE A 35 5.61 5.68 11.12
CA ILE A 35 4.24 5.22 11.34
C ILE A 35 4.21 4.46 12.68
N VAL A 36 4.31 5.20 13.80
CA VAL A 36 4.63 4.60 15.10
C VAL A 36 3.65 4.94 16.23
N THR A 37 2.67 5.82 15.99
CA THR A 37 1.59 6.09 16.94
C THR A 37 0.38 5.20 16.66
N PRO A 38 -0.48 4.92 17.65
CA PRO A 38 -1.71 4.14 17.42
C PRO A 38 -2.57 4.68 16.29
N ALA A 39 -2.74 6.01 16.19
CA ALA A 39 -3.52 6.65 15.14
C ALA A 39 -2.91 6.43 13.74
N ARG A 40 -1.58 6.60 13.60
CA ARG A 40 -0.89 6.38 12.33
C ARG A 40 -0.93 4.91 11.91
N VAL A 41 -0.65 4.00 12.84
CA VAL A 41 -0.68 2.55 12.58
C VAL A 41 -2.09 2.11 12.20
N ALA A 42 -3.12 2.54 12.93
CA ALA A 42 -4.50 2.20 12.65
C ALA A 42 -4.92 2.66 11.23
N ALA A 43 -4.63 3.91 10.89
CA ALA A 43 -4.97 4.46 9.58
C ALA A 43 -4.19 3.76 8.45
N PHE A 44 -2.89 3.51 8.63
CA PHE A 44 -2.06 2.81 7.65
C PHE A 44 -2.55 1.37 7.40
N ILE A 45 -2.75 0.58 8.48
CA ILE A 45 -3.19 -0.82 8.36
C ILE A 45 -4.58 -0.90 7.73
N ALA A 46 -5.49 0.02 8.04
CA ALA A 46 -6.82 0.06 7.42
C ALA A 46 -6.72 0.29 5.89
N GLN A 47 -5.88 1.22 5.46
CA GLN A 47 -5.73 1.53 4.04
C GLN A 47 -5.08 0.37 3.28
N ILE A 48 -3.94 -0.15 3.74
CA ILE A 48 -3.31 -1.31 3.09
C ILE A 48 -4.20 -2.55 3.15
N GLY A 49 -4.97 -2.72 4.21
CA GLY A 49 -5.93 -3.82 4.35
C GLY A 49 -6.98 -3.79 3.25
N HIS A 50 -7.56 -2.63 2.99
CA HIS A 50 -8.50 -2.46 1.89
C HIS A 50 -7.85 -2.67 0.52
N GLU A 51 -6.75 -1.95 0.24
CA GLU A 51 -6.07 -1.96 -1.07
C GLU A 51 -5.57 -3.36 -1.47
N SER A 52 -5.12 -4.17 -0.51
CA SER A 52 -4.56 -5.51 -0.75
C SER A 52 -5.56 -6.66 -0.55
N GLY A 53 -6.84 -6.36 -0.30
CA GLY A 53 -7.80 -7.40 0.08
C GLY A 53 -7.39 -8.15 1.35
N GLN A 54 -6.96 -7.41 2.37
CA GLN A 54 -6.45 -7.90 3.64
C GLN A 54 -5.19 -8.78 3.46
N LEU A 55 -4.19 -8.23 2.78
CA LEU A 55 -2.87 -8.84 2.51
C LEU A 55 -2.91 -10.03 1.53
N ARG A 56 -4.03 -10.22 0.85
CA ARG A 56 -4.19 -11.30 -0.13
C ARG A 56 -3.45 -11.02 -1.43
N TYR A 57 -3.49 -9.75 -1.89
CA TYR A 57 -2.97 -9.36 -3.19
C TYR A 57 -1.79 -8.38 -3.04
N VAL A 58 -0.68 -8.70 -3.68
CA VAL A 58 0.53 -7.85 -3.80
C VAL A 58 0.76 -7.37 -5.23
N ARG A 59 -0.12 -7.73 -6.15
CA ARG A 59 -0.20 -7.23 -7.51
C ARG A 59 -1.63 -7.23 -8.01
N GLU A 60 -1.94 -6.35 -8.95
CA GLU A 60 -3.22 -6.39 -9.64
C GLU A 60 -3.37 -7.63 -10.52
N ILE A 61 -4.57 -8.19 -10.53
CA ILE A 61 -4.91 -9.30 -11.43
C ILE A 61 -4.99 -8.76 -12.84
N TRP A 62 -4.14 -9.31 -13.73
CA TRP A 62 -4.02 -8.82 -15.10
C TRP A 62 -4.89 -9.63 -16.06
N GLY A 63 -5.83 -8.94 -16.76
CA GLY A 63 -6.68 -9.54 -17.76
C GLY A 63 -6.13 -9.47 -19.22
N PRO A 64 -5.69 -8.31 -19.77
CA PRO A 64 -5.95 -6.96 -19.29
C PRO A 64 -7.43 -6.56 -19.43
N THR A 65 -7.94 -5.84 -18.45
CA THR A 65 -9.23 -5.13 -18.59
C THR A 65 -9.06 -3.94 -19.54
N LYS A 66 -10.17 -3.33 -19.98
CA LYS A 66 -10.11 -2.11 -20.80
C LYS A 66 -9.31 -0.98 -20.11
N GLN A 67 -9.45 -0.86 -18.79
CA GLN A 67 -8.70 0.12 -18.01
C GLN A 67 -7.20 -0.22 -17.99
N GLN A 68 -6.83 -1.47 -17.79
CA GLN A 68 -5.44 -1.93 -17.79
C GLN A 68 -4.79 -1.80 -19.17
N ALA A 69 -5.51 -2.09 -20.24
CA ALA A 69 -5.05 -1.84 -21.60
C ALA A 69 -4.73 -0.35 -21.83
N GLY A 70 -5.47 0.54 -21.17
CA GLY A 70 -5.24 1.98 -21.19
C GLY A 70 -3.98 2.45 -20.47
N TYR A 71 -3.24 1.58 -19.75
CA TYR A 71 -1.94 1.94 -19.15
C TYR A 71 -0.84 2.09 -20.21
N GLU A 72 -0.98 1.42 -21.35
CA GLU A 72 -0.01 1.51 -22.43
C GLU A 72 0.05 2.93 -22.99
N GLY A 73 1.24 3.49 -23.12
CA GLY A 73 1.46 4.83 -23.66
C GLY A 73 0.97 5.99 -22.77
N ARG A 74 0.53 5.72 -21.54
CA ARG A 74 0.06 6.75 -20.61
C ARG A 74 1.22 7.60 -20.10
N LYS A 75 1.28 8.86 -20.57
CA LYS A 75 2.35 9.81 -20.25
C LYS A 75 2.37 10.21 -18.78
N ASP A 76 1.20 10.35 -18.15
CA ASP A 76 1.07 10.68 -16.71
C ASP A 76 1.59 9.57 -15.78
N LEU A 77 1.64 8.31 -16.28
CA LEU A 77 2.30 7.19 -15.62
C LEU A 77 3.78 7.02 -16.02
N GLY A 78 4.28 7.83 -16.96
CA GLY A 78 5.61 7.70 -17.53
C GLY A 78 5.79 6.46 -18.41
N ASN A 79 4.71 5.83 -18.85
CA ASN A 79 4.71 4.65 -19.72
C ASN A 79 4.93 5.08 -21.16
N THR A 80 6.19 5.26 -21.55
CA THR A 80 6.59 5.80 -22.87
C THR A 80 7.24 4.77 -23.77
N VAL A 81 7.52 3.58 -23.28
CA VAL A 81 8.12 2.48 -24.03
C VAL A 81 7.06 1.37 -24.21
N ALA A 82 7.04 0.76 -25.39
CA ALA A 82 6.12 -0.35 -25.67
C ALA A 82 6.27 -1.49 -24.64
N GLY A 83 5.13 -1.94 -24.10
CA GLY A 83 5.05 -2.95 -23.04
C GLY A 83 5.09 -2.39 -21.62
N ASP A 84 5.27 -1.09 -21.42
CA ASP A 84 5.30 -0.48 -20.10
C ASP A 84 3.99 -0.66 -19.33
N GLY A 85 2.86 -0.63 -20.01
CA GLY A 85 1.56 -0.79 -19.40
C GLY A 85 1.46 -2.07 -18.59
N SER A 86 1.82 -3.19 -19.19
CA SER A 86 1.81 -4.49 -18.51
C SER A 86 3.00 -4.70 -17.58
N LYS A 87 4.19 -4.20 -17.94
CA LYS A 87 5.41 -4.35 -17.16
C LYS A 87 5.30 -3.64 -15.81
N PHE A 88 4.79 -2.42 -15.81
CA PHE A 88 4.64 -1.57 -14.62
C PHE A 88 3.21 -1.50 -14.10
N ARG A 89 2.51 -2.66 -14.15
CA ARG A 89 1.20 -2.83 -13.51
C ARG A 89 1.28 -2.60 -12.00
N GLY A 90 0.15 -2.43 -11.35
CA GLY A 90 0.09 -2.22 -9.91
C GLY A 90 0.70 -3.35 -9.10
N ARG A 91 1.66 -3.04 -8.22
CA ARG A 91 2.29 -3.97 -7.27
C ARG A 91 2.53 -3.32 -5.93
N GLY A 92 2.66 -4.15 -4.90
CA GLY A 92 2.79 -3.74 -3.50
C GLY A 92 1.44 -3.65 -2.79
N LEU A 93 1.46 -3.36 -1.48
CA LEU A 93 0.24 -3.30 -0.65
C LEU A 93 -0.59 -2.02 -0.89
N ILE A 94 0.05 -0.93 -1.33
CA ILE A 94 -0.60 0.20 -1.99
C ILE A 94 0.01 0.23 -3.38
N GLN A 95 -0.76 -0.10 -4.38
CA GLN A 95 -0.25 -0.45 -5.70
C GLN A 95 0.52 0.69 -6.37
N VAL A 96 1.85 0.51 -6.49
CA VAL A 96 2.72 1.34 -7.32
C VAL A 96 2.45 0.97 -8.78
N THR A 97 2.06 1.94 -9.61
CA THR A 97 1.67 1.73 -11.02
C THR A 97 2.37 2.75 -11.91
N GLY A 98 2.90 2.28 -13.04
CA GLY A 98 3.55 3.11 -14.06
C GLY A 98 5.05 3.29 -13.86
N ARG A 99 5.77 3.38 -14.98
CA ARG A 99 7.24 3.50 -15.05
C ARG A 99 7.78 4.61 -14.13
N ALA A 100 7.18 5.79 -14.13
CA ALA A 100 7.64 6.92 -13.33
C ALA A 100 7.55 6.65 -11.82
N HIS A 101 6.48 6.02 -11.37
CA HIS A 101 6.32 5.66 -9.96
C HIS A 101 7.26 4.52 -9.54
N TYR A 102 7.47 3.53 -10.41
CA TYR A 102 8.48 2.49 -10.17
C TYR A 102 9.90 3.06 -10.10
N ALA A 103 10.24 4.02 -10.94
CA ALA A 103 11.53 4.70 -10.90
C ALA A 103 11.72 5.44 -9.57
N ALA A 104 10.74 6.27 -9.17
CA ALA A 104 10.81 7.04 -7.93
C ALA A 104 10.84 6.13 -6.68
N CYS A 105 10.05 5.07 -6.67
CA CYS A 105 10.07 4.07 -5.59
C CYS A 105 11.42 3.34 -5.52
N GLY A 106 11.94 2.92 -6.67
CA GLY A 106 13.23 2.23 -6.77
C GLY A 106 14.39 3.10 -6.28
N GLU A 107 14.43 4.36 -6.67
CA GLU A 107 15.42 5.32 -6.19
C GLU A 107 15.34 5.49 -4.67
N ALA A 108 14.14 5.73 -4.14
CA ALA A 108 13.93 5.95 -2.71
C ALA A 108 14.26 4.73 -1.84
N LEU A 109 14.07 3.53 -2.35
CA LEU A 109 14.28 2.28 -1.61
C LEU A 109 15.59 1.57 -1.94
N GLY A 110 16.36 2.09 -2.90
CA GLY A 110 17.62 1.45 -3.36
C GLY A 110 17.35 0.14 -4.13
N LEU A 111 16.26 0.05 -4.88
CA LEU A 111 15.83 -1.14 -5.62
C LEU A 111 15.84 -0.91 -7.13
N GLY A 112 16.33 -1.89 -7.89
CA GLY A 112 16.33 -1.87 -9.36
C GLY A 112 14.96 -2.14 -9.99
N LEU A 113 13.91 -1.40 -9.60
CA LEU A 113 12.52 -1.69 -9.96
C LEU A 113 12.19 -1.53 -11.46
N LEU A 114 12.94 -0.72 -12.20
CA LEU A 114 12.76 -0.64 -13.66
C LEU A 114 13.23 -1.89 -14.37
N LYS A 115 14.22 -2.59 -13.79
CA LYS A 115 14.74 -3.85 -14.30
C LYS A 115 13.91 -5.04 -13.81
N CYS A 116 13.63 -5.07 -12.51
CA CYS A 116 12.94 -6.15 -11.81
C CYS A 116 11.73 -5.61 -11.03
N PRO A 117 10.62 -5.24 -11.71
CA PRO A 117 9.42 -4.70 -11.04
C PRO A 117 8.76 -5.70 -10.09
N GLU A 118 8.98 -6.99 -10.30
CA GLU A 118 8.45 -8.10 -9.48
C GLU A 118 8.95 -8.06 -8.03
N LEU A 119 10.07 -7.38 -7.75
CA LEU A 119 10.55 -7.19 -6.38
C LEU A 119 9.47 -6.60 -5.45
N LEU A 120 8.55 -5.79 -5.98
CA LEU A 120 7.44 -5.23 -5.19
C LEU A 120 6.38 -6.28 -4.79
N GLU A 121 6.46 -7.51 -5.28
CA GLU A 121 5.59 -8.62 -4.86
C GLU A 121 6.15 -9.35 -3.64
N GLU A 122 7.42 -9.17 -3.31
CA GLU A 122 8.04 -9.72 -2.11
C GLU A 122 7.51 -9.00 -0.85
N PRO A 123 7.15 -9.71 0.22
CA PRO A 123 6.50 -9.11 1.39
C PRO A 123 7.23 -7.89 1.97
N GLN A 124 8.56 -7.94 2.09
CA GLN A 124 9.36 -6.83 2.61
C GLN A 124 9.27 -5.59 1.71
N HIS A 125 9.31 -5.76 0.40
CA HIS A 125 9.26 -4.65 -0.55
C HIS A 125 7.83 -4.16 -0.77
N ALA A 126 6.84 -5.04 -0.71
CA ALA A 126 5.43 -4.67 -0.75
C ALA A 126 5.02 -3.80 0.46
N ALA A 127 5.50 -4.13 1.66
CA ALA A 127 5.30 -3.33 2.86
C ALA A 127 6.08 -2.01 2.79
N MET A 128 7.35 -2.07 2.37
CA MET A 128 8.23 -0.89 2.32
C MET A 128 7.75 0.15 1.31
N SER A 129 7.30 -0.27 0.13
CA SER A 129 6.75 0.62 -0.90
C SER A 129 5.47 1.31 -0.44
N ALA A 130 4.60 0.61 0.30
CA ALA A 130 3.39 1.20 0.86
C ALA A 130 3.72 2.27 1.92
N ALA A 131 4.65 1.99 2.82
CA ALA A 131 5.09 2.95 3.83
C ALA A 131 5.84 4.15 3.24
N TRP A 132 6.62 3.95 2.18
CA TRP A 132 7.23 5.02 1.40
C TRP A 132 6.18 5.93 0.75
N PHE A 133 5.17 5.35 0.09
CA PHE A 133 4.06 6.12 -0.49
C PHE A 133 3.35 6.94 0.58
N TRP A 134 3.04 6.33 1.72
CA TRP A 134 2.41 6.96 2.87
C TRP A 134 3.20 8.19 3.36
N HIS A 135 4.50 8.03 3.53
CA HIS A 135 5.40 9.12 3.95
C HIS A 135 5.46 10.25 2.92
N ARG A 136 5.67 9.90 1.64
CA ARG A 136 5.74 10.86 0.53
C ARG A 136 4.46 11.68 0.39
N ALA A 137 3.31 11.07 0.62
CA ALA A 137 2.01 11.73 0.56
C ALA A 137 1.66 12.53 1.82
N GLY A 138 2.55 12.59 2.83
CA GLY A 138 2.33 13.35 4.06
C GLY A 138 1.20 12.80 4.95
N LEU A 139 0.94 11.48 4.89
CA LEU A 139 -0.24 10.90 5.53
C LEU A 139 -0.11 10.77 7.05
N ASN A 140 1.12 10.81 7.60
CA ASN A 140 1.31 10.83 9.05
C ASN A 140 0.62 12.03 9.70
N THR A 141 0.76 13.22 9.12
CA THR A 141 0.14 14.46 9.63
C THR A 141 -1.39 14.36 9.61
N LEU A 142 -1.95 13.77 8.56
CA LEU A 142 -3.40 13.58 8.46
C LEU A 142 -3.91 12.53 9.46
N ALA A 143 -3.13 11.47 9.70
CA ALA A 143 -3.47 10.46 10.71
C ALA A 143 -3.45 11.06 12.12
N ASP A 144 -2.47 11.92 12.42
CA ASP A 144 -2.40 12.63 13.71
C ASP A 144 -3.58 13.59 13.89
N ALA A 145 -4.07 14.19 12.82
CA ALA A 145 -5.27 15.04 12.82
C ALA A 145 -6.60 14.25 12.80
N GLY A 146 -6.55 12.92 12.66
CA GLY A 146 -7.74 12.07 12.54
C GLY A 146 -8.50 12.22 11.21
N ASP A 147 -7.88 12.85 10.19
CA ASP A 147 -8.52 13.09 8.89
C ASP A 147 -8.41 11.87 7.96
N PHE A 148 -9.09 10.80 8.36
CA PHE A 148 -9.10 9.54 7.61
C PHE A 148 -9.75 9.66 6.22
N LEU A 149 -10.71 10.60 6.06
CA LEU A 149 -11.34 10.87 4.78
C LEU A 149 -10.34 11.43 3.77
N LEU A 150 -9.52 12.41 4.18
CA LEU A 150 -8.51 13.00 3.30
C LEU A 150 -7.39 11.99 3.00
N ILE A 151 -7.01 11.15 3.95
CA ILE A 151 -6.09 10.01 3.71
C ILE A 151 -6.64 9.15 2.58
N THR A 152 -7.91 8.72 2.67
CA THR A 152 -8.56 7.90 1.64
C THR A 152 -8.53 8.58 0.28
N LYS A 153 -8.87 9.87 0.21
CA LYS A 153 -8.85 10.63 -1.04
C LYS A 153 -7.45 10.74 -1.66
N ARG A 154 -6.40 10.91 -0.84
CA ARG A 154 -5.01 10.96 -1.33
C ARG A 154 -4.51 9.63 -1.86
N ILE A 155 -4.96 8.51 -1.30
CA ILE A 155 -4.58 7.17 -1.75
C ILE A 155 -5.36 6.76 -3.00
N ASN A 156 -6.68 6.94 -2.99
CA ASN A 156 -7.60 6.40 -4.01
C ASN A 156 -7.98 7.42 -5.10
N GLY A 157 -7.72 8.70 -4.89
CA GLY A 157 -8.21 9.78 -5.76
C GLY A 157 -9.69 10.11 -5.55
N GLY A 158 -10.38 9.44 -4.62
CA GLY A 158 -11.79 9.59 -4.33
C GLY A 158 -12.20 8.90 -3.04
N THR A 159 -13.42 8.42 -2.97
CA THR A 159 -14.00 7.77 -1.77
C THR A 159 -14.39 6.30 -1.99
N ASN A 160 -13.84 5.65 -3.02
CA ASN A 160 -14.12 4.24 -3.29
C ASN A 160 -13.70 3.37 -2.10
N GLY A 161 -14.63 2.52 -1.66
CA GLY A 161 -14.40 1.63 -0.52
C GLY A 161 -14.32 2.33 0.83
N LEU A 162 -14.76 3.59 0.97
CA LEU A 162 -14.66 4.35 2.21
C LEU A 162 -15.32 3.63 3.40
N ALA A 163 -16.46 2.98 3.20
CA ALA A 163 -17.15 2.25 4.26
C ALA A 163 -16.30 1.08 4.80
N ASP A 164 -15.71 0.28 3.90
CA ASP A 164 -14.82 -0.83 4.29
C ASP A 164 -13.54 -0.33 4.96
N ARG A 165 -12.88 0.69 4.38
CA ARG A 165 -11.69 1.33 4.97
C ARG A 165 -11.98 1.85 6.37
N LYS A 166 -13.12 2.50 6.57
CA LYS A 166 -13.54 3.03 7.87
C LYS A 166 -13.83 1.91 8.87
N ALA A 167 -14.48 0.83 8.46
CA ALA A 167 -14.71 -0.32 9.32
C ALA A 167 -13.39 -0.96 9.80
N LEU A 168 -12.39 -1.07 8.91
CA LEU A 168 -11.05 -1.54 9.26
C LEU A 168 -10.34 -0.55 10.20
N TYR A 169 -10.47 0.75 9.97
CA TYR A 169 -9.89 1.80 10.81
C TYR A 169 -10.48 1.80 12.23
N ASP A 170 -11.80 1.76 12.35
CA ASP A 170 -12.48 1.72 13.65
C ASP A 170 -12.09 0.46 14.43
N ARG A 171 -11.93 -0.67 13.75
CA ARG A 171 -11.43 -1.92 14.33
C ARG A 171 -9.98 -1.81 14.78
N ALA A 172 -9.13 -1.21 13.95
CA ALA A 172 -7.72 -1.00 14.28
C ALA A 172 -7.55 -0.11 15.50
N LEU A 173 -8.28 0.99 15.60
CA LEU A 173 -8.27 1.86 16.78
C LEU A 173 -8.64 1.09 18.06
N LYS A 174 -9.65 0.21 18.02
CA LYS A 174 -10.05 -0.60 19.19
C LYS A 174 -9.00 -1.64 19.57
N VAL A 175 -8.29 -2.21 18.60
CA VAL A 175 -7.28 -3.26 18.86
C VAL A 175 -5.97 -2.66 19.36
N LEU A 176 -5.67 -1.41 18.98
CA LEU A 176 -4.41 -0.73 19.29
C LEU A 176 -4.52 0.28 20.44
N ALA A 177 -5.74 0.48 20.97
CA ALA A 177 -5.97 1.24 22.21
C ALA A 177 -5.42 0.48 23.46
#